data_e2ecd4f25d04aab76047e4d6041eafdc
#
_entry.id   e2ecd4f25d04aab76047e4d6041eafdc
#
_cell.length_a   1.000
_cell.length_b   1.000
_cell.length_c   1.000
_cell.angle_alpha   90.00
_cell.angle_beta   90.00
_cell.angle_gamma   90.00
#
_symmetry.space_group_name_H-M   'P 1'
#
loop_
_entity.id
_entity.type
_entity.pdbx_description
1 polymer ?
#
loop_
_entity_poly.entity_id
_entity_poly.type
_entity_poly.pdbx_seq_one_letter_code
_entity_poly.pdbx_strand_id
1 'polypeptide(L)'
;MSNSNKSSKRLSTGLVPSLPEIAYTRRGIAFRPSDDIWDWVDGPFRLHINFRLIDGPAALFQRPLKCTLSVFAKGSSASHLNNLFRAFIHFLKRRDQLISLSSITVTDVSNYATRLADYEKWRLGTLNVLLQKWGALGLHGVEPDCIKYLRERRKPGNTKGRAVLTRDPFYGPFSEAEYTALYRAVDTAYGTGEVPQWVAVLTRLLFACGGRISQYASLKVMDLAVRDESFILRLPQVKTREAHSRMSFKDFDLSPQTGRLVKEHIDSLIAMGYGDNTALFPADVMMPLGPKVAPRADDDLFYGHFTSLGLSKAFSSVLNAIAPPTERLQFAPIPVTPRRFRYTFGLRLAEEGASKAAIADRLGHVDTQYVGVYVQASPKIVENIDKAISKQLIPLARAFKGLLVEDEKHSTHKGAPGSRVIDFRVAKTPVGSCAGKGQGCAFSKPVACYTCFKFEPWLDAPHEKVLLRLQAEREKWVGDERVAAINDDSILAVQEVIAECACVWKQRRKKATP
;
A
#
# COMPACT_ATOMS: atom_id res chain seq x y z
N MET A 1 8.51 27.05 -70.33
CA MET A 1 7.75 25.78 -70.20
C MET A 1 7.84 25.34 -68.78
N SER A 2 6.80 25.65 -68.06
CA SER A 2 6.63 25.36 -66.57
C SER A 2 5.88 24.05 -66.38
N ASN A 3 6.52 23.07 -65.79
CA ASN A 3 5.82 21.87 -65.35
C ASN A 3 5.52 22.00 -63.84
N SER A 4 4.28 22.34 -63.54
CA SER A 4 3.72 22.30 -62.21
C SER A 4 3.35 20.85 -61.86
N ASN A 5 4.16 20.22 -61.03
CA ASN A 5 3.89 18.91 -60.50
C ASN A 5 2.92 19.05 -59.30
N LYS A 6 1.63 18.94 -59.56
CA LYS A 6 0.60 18.79 -58.50
C LYS A 6 0.71 17.38 -57.90
N SER A 7 1.41 17.27 -56.79
CA SER A 7 1.34 16.07 -55.94
C SER A 7 -0.07 15.94 -55.34
N SER A 8 -0.89 15.09 -55.96
CA SER A 8 -2.20 14.67 -55.40
C SER A 8 -1.94 13.81 -54.16
N LYS A 9 -2.19 14.38 -52.99
CA LYS A 9 -2.25 13.62 -51.74
C LYS A 9 -3.32 12.53 -51.91
N ARG A 10 -2.89 11.28 -52.08
CA ARG A 10 -3.76 10.12 -51.96
C ARG A 10 -4.37 10.09 -50.55
N LEU A 11 -5.64 10.37 -50.44
CA LEU A 11 -6.45 10.04 -49.25
C LEU A 11 -6.29 8.55 -48.99
N SER A 12 -5.84 8.18 -47.77
CA SER A 12 -5.76 6.79 -47.38
C SER A 12 -7.19 6.23 -47.37
N THR A 13 -7.52 5.41 -48.34
CA THR A 13 -8.80 4.65 -48.43
C THR A 13 -8.76 3.55 -47.41
N GLY A 14 -8.82 3.89 -46.13
CA GLY A 14 -9.06 2.93 -45.07
C GLY A 14 -10.53 2.46 -45.17
N LEU A 15 -10.74 1.16 -45.05
CA LEU A 15 -12.06 0.56 -44.98
C LEU A 15 -12.92 1.25 -43.91
N VAL A 16 -14.15 1.62 -44.27
CA VAL A 16 -15.17 2.00 -43.28
C VAL A 16 -15.98 0.74 -43.00
N PRO A 17 -15.67 -0.04 -41.95
CA PRO A 17 -16.39 -1.25 -41.65
C PRO A 17 -17.84 -0.90 -41.27
N SER A 18 -18.75 -1.75 -41.66
CA SER A 18 -20.13 -1.68 -41.16
C SER A 18 -20.14 -1.97 -39.66
N LEU A 19 -20.81 -1.12 -38.91
CA LEU A 19 -21.09 -1.44 -37.49
C LEU A 19 -22.09 -2.59 -37.45
N PRO A 20 -21.90 -3.62 -36.63
CA PRO A 20 -22.92 -4.62 -36.41
C PRO A 20 -24.17 -3.97 -35.82
N GLU A 21 -25.35 -4.48 -36.17
CA GLU A 21 -26.62 -3.97 -35.64
C GLU A 21 -26.66 -4.11 -34.11
N ILE A 22 -26.25 -5.27 -33.60
CA ILE A 22 -26.15 -5.56 -32.17
C ILE A 22 -24.76 -6.07 -31.86
N ALA A 23 -24.17 -5.58 -30.79
CA ALA A 23 -22.95 -6.09 -30.21
C ALA A 23 -23.18 -6.45 -28.73
N TYR A 24 -22.27 -7.28 -28.17
CA TYR A 24 -22.36 -7.73 -26.80
C TYR A 24 -21.11 -7.30 -26.04
N THR A 25 -21.33 -6.88 -24.81
CA THR A 25 -20.22 -6.61 -23.87
C THR A 25 -19.59 -7.94 -23.40
N ARG A 26 -18.46 -7.87 -22.72
CA ARG A 26 -17.83 -9.01 -22.06
C ARG A 26 -18.80 -9.81 -21.15
N ARG A 27 -19.83 -9.17 -20.62
CA ARG A 27 -20.84 -9.76 -19.74
C ARG A 27 -22.14 -10.12 -20.43
N GLY A 28 -22.15 -10.13 -21.75
CA GLY A 28 -23.33 -10.49 -22.52
C GLY A 28 -24.41 -9.39 -22.62
N ILE A 29 -24.14 -8.16 -22.13
CA ILE A 29 -25.09 -7.05 -22.28
C ILE A 29 -25.12 -6.63 -23.75
N ALA A 30 -26.32 -6.70 -24.36
CA ALA A 30 -26.54 -6.27 -25.73
C ALA A 30 -26.58 -4.74 -25.85
N PHE A 31 -25.97 -4.20 -26.89
CA PHE A 31 -26.05 -2.78 -27.22
C PHE A 31 -25.95 -2.57 -28.74
N ARG A 32 -26.44 -1.42 -29.23
CA ARG A 32 -26.34 -1.03 -30.64
C ARG A 32 -25.13 -0.10 -30.83
N PRO A 33 -24.07 -0.54 -31.51
CA PRO A 33 -22.92 0.30 -31.77
C PRO A 33 -23.21 1.58 -32.55
N SER A 34 -24.27 1.62 -33.35
CA SER A 34 -24.71 2.80 -34.10
C SER A 34 -25.24 3.94 -33.23
N ASP A 35 -25.70 3.63 -31.99
CA ASP A 35 -26.31 4.62 -31.12
C ASP A 35 -25.30 5.71 -30.71
N ASP A 36 -25.78 6.94 -30.54
CA ASP A 36 -24.97 8.07 -30.10
C ASP A 36 -24.70 8.04 -28.61
N ILE A 37 -25.48 7.30 -27.85
CA ILE A 37 -25.31 7.15 -26.41
C ILE A 37 -25.21 5.66 -26.09
N TRP A 38 -24.10 5.27 -25.47
CA TRP A 38 -23.95 3.95 -24.88
C TRP A 38 -24.10 4.08 -23.38
N ASP A 39 -25.12 3.44 -22.81
CA ASP A 39 -25.42 3.49 -21.40
C ASP A 39 -25.80 2.10 -20.89
N TRP A 40 -24.96 1.55 -20.00
CA TRP A 40 -25.25 0.30 -19.30
C TRP A 40 -24.52 0.21 -17.98
N VAL A 41 -24.97 -0.68 -17.12
CA VAL A 41 -24.33 -1.00 -15.83
C VAL A 41 -23.48 -2.26 -15.99
N ASP A 42 -22.23 -2.22 -15.50
CA ASP A 42 -21.28 -3.33 -15.48
C ASP A 42 -20.83 -3.55 -14.03
N GLY A 43 -21.58 -4.35 -13.27
CA GLY A 43 -21.42 -4.45 -11.82
C GLY A 43 -21.69 -3.10 -11.15
N PRO A 44 -20.85 -2.67 -10.20
CA PRO A 44 -21.02 -1.39 -9.52
C PRO A 44 -20.51 -0.19 -10.35
N PHE A 45 -20.36 -0.35 -11.68
CA PHE A 45 -19.91 0.71 -12.58
C PHE A 45 -20.95 0.97 -13.66
N ARG A 46 -21.39 2.24 -13.81
CA ARG A 46 -22.21 2.68 -14.93
C ARG A 46 -21.34 3.23 -16.03
N LEU A 47 -21.39 2.65 -17.22
CA LEU A 47 -20.87 3.26 -18.44
C LEU A 47 -21.87 4.26 -18.96
N HIS A 48 -21.41 5.46 -19.27
CA HIS A 48 -22.16 6.44 -20.04
C HIS A 48 -21.19 7.11 -21.02
N ILE A 49 -21.31 6.76 -22.30
CA ILE A 49 -20.54 7.33 -23.39
C ILE A 49 -21.52 8.10 -24.29
N ASN A 50 -21.24 9.38 -24.51
CA ASN A 50 -22.01 10.23 -25.42
C ASN A 50 -21.12 10.66 -26.59
N PHE A 51 -21.35 10.07 -27.76
CA PHE A 51 -20.59 10.36 -28.98
C PHE A 51 -20.91 11.73 -29.58
N ARG A 52 -22.01 12.37 -29.19
CA ARG A 52 -22.36 13.74 -29.62
C ARG A 52 -21.37 14.79 -29.14
N LEU A 53 -20.49 14.41 -28.18
CA LEU A 53 -19.38 15.25 -27.75
C LEU A 53 -18.24 15.37 -28.80
N ILE A 54 -18.33 14.59 -29.88
CA ILE A 54 -17.41 14.58 -31.01
C ILE A 54 -18.18 15.17 -32.19
N ASP A 55 -18.21 16.47 -32.28
CA ASP A 55 -18.99 17.23 -33.27
C ASP A 55 -18.11 17.99 -34.27
N GLY A 56 -18.74 18.75 -35.14
CA GLY A 56 -18.08 19.56 -36.13
C GLY A 56 -17.10 18.76 -37.00
N PRO A 57 -15.92 19.32 -37.28
CA PRO A 57 -14.91 18.64 -38.10
C PRO A 57 -14.39 17.32 -37.52
N ALA A 58 -14.51 17.14 -36.18
CA ALA A 58 -14.10 15.90 -35.53
C ALA A 58 -15.12 14.76 -35.70
N ALA A 59 -16.33 15.02 -36.19
CA ALA A 59 -17.39 14.02 -36.37
C ALA A 59 -16.94 12.83 -37.23
N LEU A 60 -16.00 13.01 -38.14
CA LEU A 60 -15.41 11.94 -38.96
C LEU A 60 -14.79 10.81 -38.11
N PHE A 61 -14.36 11.09 -36.88
CA PHE A 61 -13.79 10.10 -35.96
C PHE A 61 -14.85 9.29 -35.20
N GLN A 62 -16.11 9.70 -35.19
CA GLN A 62 -17.16 8.99 -34.42
C GLN A 62 -17.28 7.53 -34.83
N ARG A 63 -17.44 7.27 -36.13
CA ARG A 63 -17.66 5.90 -36.63
C ARG A 63 -16.49 4.97 -36.41
N PRO A 64 -15.23 5.34 -36.74
CA PRO A 64 -14.07 4.53 -36.42
C PRO A 64 -13.90 4.31 -34.90
N LEU A 65 -14.19 5.32 -34.07
CA LEU A 65 -14.15 5.19 -32.61
C LEU A 65 -15.19 4.19 -32.11
N LYS A 66 -16.45 4.27 -32.59
CA LYS A 66 -17.51 3.30 -32.28
C LYS A 66 -17.08 1.88 -32.65
N CYS A 67 -16.50 1.68 -33.86
CA CYS A 67 -15.94 0.39 -34.27
C CYS A 67 -14.87 -0.12 -33.30
N THR A 68 -13.90 0.73 -32.97
CA THR A 68 -12.77 0.37 -32.09
C THR A 68 -13.25 0.04 -30.69
N LEU A 69 -14.13 0.87 -30.12
CA LEU A 69 -14.68 0.65 -28.77
C LEU A 69 -15.60 -0.58 -28.70
N SER A 70 -16.33 -0.92 -29.79
CA SER A 70 -17.13 -2.15 -29.85
C SER A 70 -16.27 -3.40 -29.73
N VAL A 71 -15.07 -3.40 -30.33
CA VAL A 71 -14.12 -4.50 -30.17
C VAL A 71 -13.60 -4.58 -28.72
N PHE A 72 -13.31 -3.44 -28.10
CA PHE A 72 -12.94 -3.43 -26.68
C PHE A 72 -14.07 -3.88 -25.77
N ALA A 73 -15.34 -3.57 -26.08
CA ALA A 73 -16.49 -3.96 -25.26
C ALA A 73 -16.59 -5.48 -25.06
N LYS A 74 -16.22 -6.27 -26.08
CA LYS A 74 -16.24 -7.75 -26.02
C LYS A 74 -15.24 -8.34 -25.02
N GLY A 75 -14.11 -7.67 -24.75
CA GLY A 75 -13.04 -8.22 -23.94
C GLY A 75 -12.64 -7.39 -22.72
N SER A 76 -13.15 -6.18 -22.58
CA SER A 76 -12.75 -5.23 -21.55
C SER A 76 -13.90 -4.84 -20.64
N SER A 77 -13.56 -4.34 -19.44
CA SER A 77 -14.55 -3.79 -18.50
C SER A 77 -15.10 -2.45 -19.01
N ALA A 78 -16.32 -2.10 -18.63
CA ALA A 78 -16.95 -0.82 -18.93
C ALA A 78 -16.10 0.37 -18.42
N SER A 79 -15.45 0.24 -17.29
CA SER A 79 -14.50 1.26 -16.79
C SER A 79 -13.32 1.49 -17.73
N HIS A 80 -12.80 0.44 -18.38
CA HIS A 80 -11.73 0.59 -19.36
C HIS A 80 -12.22 1.30 -20.63
N LEU A 81 -13.41 0.94 -21.14
CA LEU A 81 -14.05 1.63 -22.25
C LEU A 81 -14.21 3.12 -21.97
N ASN A 82 -14.73 3.45 -20.81
CA ASN A 82 -14.89 4.85 -20.39
C ASN A 82 -13.56 5.61 -20.37
N ASN A 83 -12.49 4.97 -19.90
CA ASN A 83 -11.16 5.58 -19.88
C ASN A 83 -10.62 5.82 -21.30
N LEU A 84 -10.80 4.87 -22.22
CA LEU A 84 -10.43 5.02 -23.64
C LEU A 84 -11.17 6.19 -24.28
N PHE A 85 -12.49 6.24 -24.11
CA PHE A 85 -13.32 7.33 -24.63
C PHE A 85 -12.90 8.67 -24.05
N ARG A 86 -12.76 8.78 -22.73
CA ARG A 86 -12.36 10.02 -22.06
C ARG A 86 -10.96 10.49 -22.46
N ALA A 87 -10.03 9.55 -22.67
CA ALA A 87 -8.70 9.90 -23.19
C ALA A 87 -8.77 10.49 -24.59
N PHE A 88 -9.63 9.94 -25.45
CA PHE A 88 -9.85 10.45 -26.81
C PHE A 88 -10.51 11.83 -26.83
N ILE A 89 -11.58 12.03 -26.05
CA ILE A 89 -12.22 13.35 -25.90
C ILE A 89 -11.24 14.39 -25.36
N HIS A 90 -10.42 14.02 -24.38
CA HIS A 90 -9.41 14.92 -23.84
C HIS A 90 -8.32 15.28 -24.89
N PHE A 91 -7.95 14.32 -25.72
CA PHE A 91 -7.03 14.56 -26.85
C PHE A 91 -7.64 15.53 -27.87
N LEU A 92 -8.89 15.32 -28.29
CA LEU A 92 -9.59 16.19 -29.24
C LEU A 92 -9.71 17.64 -28.73
N LYS A 93 -10.03 17.82 -27.45
CA LYS A 93 -10.18 19.15 -26.82
C LYS A 93 -8.85 19.93 -26.73
N ARG A 94 -7.71 19.24 -26.74
CA ARG A 94 -6.37 19.84 -26.65
C ARG A 94 -5.60 19.82 -27.97
N ARG A 95 -6.26 19.43 -29.05
CA ARG A 95 -5.70 19.49 -30.40
C ARG A 95 -5.73 20.91 -30.93
N ASP A 96 -4.70 21.32 -31.68
CA ASP A 96 -4.70 22.60 -32.39
C ASP A 96 -5.76 22.60 -33.48
N GLN A 97 -6.59 23.63 -33.52
CA GLN A 97 -7.66 23.79 -34.52
C GLN A 97 -7.11 24.01 -35.94
N LEU A 98 -5.86 24.36 -36.08
CA LEU A 98 -5.20 24.71 -37.36
C LEU A 98 -4.63 23.51 -38.11
N ILE A 99 -4.60 22.30 -37.52
CA ILE A 99 -4.04 21.11 -38.16
C ILE A 99 -5.15 20.32 -38.86
N SER A 100 -4.85 19.76 -40.03
CA SER A 100 -5.77 18.99 -40.88
C SER A 100 -6.62 18.01 -40.08
N LEU A 101 -7.94 18.15 -40.20
CA LEU A 101 -8.92 17.34 -39.44
C LEU A 101 -9.22 15.99 -40.10
N SER A 102 -8.55 15.63 -41.21
CA SER A 102 -8.81 14.37 -41.91
C SER A 102 -8.19 13.14 -41.28
N SER A 103 -7.11 13.31 -40.52
CA SER A 103 -6.42 12.20 -39.84
C SER A 103 -5.67 12.69 -38.58
N ILE A 104 -5.35 11.76 -37.69
CA ILE A 104 -4.48 11.98 -36.53
C ILE A 104 -3.04 11.71 -36.96
N THR A 105 -2.18 12.72 -36.87
CA THR A 105 -0.81 12.69 -37.28
C THR A 105 0.17 12.50 -36.10
N VAL A 106 1.43 12.24 -36.39
CA VAL A 106 2.52 12.25 -35.39
C VAL A 106 2.61 13.60 -34.69
N THR A 107 2.43 14.71 -35.41
CA THR A 107 2.49 16.07 -34.86
C THR A 107 1.37 16.29 -33.84
N ASP A 108 0.14 15.86 -34.13
CA ASP A 108 -0.99 15.96 -33.21
C ASP A 108 -0.70 15.28 -31.86
N VAL A 109 -0.20 14.05 -31.93
CA VAL A 109 0.11 13.27 -30.73
C VAL A 109 1.32 13.81 -29.96
N SER A 110 2.33 14.30 -30.68
CA SER A 110 3.51 14.91 -30.07
C SER A 110 3.15 16.20 -29.34
N ASN A 111 2.40 17.08 -29.97
CA ASN A 111 1.92 18.32 -29.36
C ASN A 111 1.01 18.05 -28.15
N TYR A 112 0.13 17.06 -28.27
CA TYR A 112 -0.68 16.63 -27.11
C TYR A 112 0.19 16.16 -25.95
N ALA A 113 1.21 15.35 -26.23
CA ALA A 113 2.08 14.79 -25.20
C ALA A 113 2.91 15.87 -24.46
N THR A 114 3.33 16.95 -25.16
CA THR A 114 4.07 18.06 -24.54
C THR A 114 3.20 18.96 -23.67
N ARG A 115 1.91 19.03 -23.97
CA ARG A 115 0.92 19.83 -23.22
C ARG A 115 0.33 19.11 -22.00
N LEU A 116 0.64 17.82 -21.82
CA LEU A 116 0.17 17.07 -20.65
C LEU A 116 0.98 17.44 -19.41
N ALA A 117 0.30 17.86 -18.36
CA ALA A 117 0.88 17.95 -17.04
C ALA A 117 1.33 16.56 -16.54
N ASP A 118 2.27 16.52 -15.61
CA ASP A 118 2.84 15.26 -15.11
C ASP A 118 1.79 14.26 -14.63
N TYR A 119 0.77 14.74 -13.92
CA TYR A 119 -0.33 13.91 -13.42
C TYR A 119 -1.29 13.42 -14.53
N GLU A 120 -1.21 13.97 -15.75
CA GLU A 120 -2.02 13.59 -16.90
C GLU A 120 -1.29 12.68 -17.89
N LYS A 121 0.04 12.53 -17.77
CA LYS A 121 0.88 11.77 -18.73
C LYS A 121 0.41 10.33 -18.96
N TRP A 122 -0.27 9.72 -17.99
CA TRP A 122 -0.87 8.39 -18.13
C TRP A 122 -1.93 8.31 -19.25
N ARG A 123 -2.57 9.46 -19.61
CA ARG A 123 -3.56 9.54 -20.68
C ARG A 123 -2.97 9.18 -22.04
N LEU A 124 -1.68 9.51 -22.25
CA LEU A 124 -0.98 9.14 -23.48
C LEU A 124 -0.89 7.61 -23.64
N GLY A 125 -0.66 6.89 -22.55
CA GLY A 125 -0.68 5.42 -22.55
C GLY A 125 -2.06 4.85 -22.93
N THR A 126 -3.12 5.44 -22.39
CA THR A 126 -4.50 5.04 -22.70
C THR A 126 -4.88 5.36 -24.14
N LEU A 127 -4.52 6.56 -24.63
CA LEU A 127 -4.73 6.96 -26.03
C LEU A 127 -3.96 6.04 -26.98
N ASN A 128 -2.72 5.68 -26.64
CA ASN A 128 -1.93 4.75 -27.45
C ASN A 128 -2.63 3.38 -27.59
N VAL A 129 -3.18 2.83 -26.51
CA VAL A 129 -3.92 1.54 -26.57
C VAL A 129 -5.08 1.64 -27.54
N LEU A 130 -5.82 2.75 -27.49
CA LEU A 130 -6.95 3.00 -28.42
C LEU A 130 -6.48 3.09 -29.87
N LEU A 131 -5.49 3.96 -30.15
CA LEU A 131 -5.03 4.22 -31.52
C LEU A 131 -4.30 3.02 -32.15
N GLN A 132 -3.55 2.23 -31.36
CA GLN A 132 -2.96 0.97 -31.82
C GLN A 132 -4.05 -0.02 -32.27
N LYS A 133 -5.14 -0.16 -31.51
CA LYS A 133 -6.26 -1.02 -31.90
C LYS A 133 -7.00 -0.48 -33.12
N TRP A 134 -7.18 0.84 -33.18
CA TRP A 134 -7.78 1.53 -34.34
C TRP A 134 -7.00 1.24 -35.62
N GLY A 135 -5.66 1.42 -35.59
CA GLY A 135 -4.79 1.12 -36.72
C GLY A 135 -4.77 -0.37 -37.09
N ALA A 136 -4.78 -1.27 -36.10
CA ALA A 136 -4.84 -2.71 -36.33
C ALA A 136 -6.15 -3.17 -37.00
N LEU A 137 -7.22 -2.38 -36.87
CA LEU A 137 -8.50 -2.62 -37.56
C LEU A 137 -8.53 -2.02 -38.98
N GLY A 138 -7.45 -1.37 -39.44
CA GLY A 138 -7.37 -0.74 -40.76
C GLY A 138 -8.34 0.44 -40.97
N LEU A 139 -8.81 1.06 -39.89
CA LEU A 139 -9.79 2.14 -39.94
C LEU A 139 -9.14 3.46 -40.37
N HIS A 140 -9.89 4.28 -41.12
CA HIS A 140 -9.43 5.63 -41.49
C HIS A 140 -9.33 6.55 -40.26
N GLY A 141 -8.63 7.67 -40.42
CA GLY A 141 -8.57 8.73 -39.40
C GLY A 141 -7.31 8.71 -38.51
N VAL A 142 -6.41 7.74 -38.68
CA VAL A 142 -5.10 7.71 -38.01
C VAL A 142 -4.04 7.36 -39.03
N GLU A 143 -2.96 8.13 -39.10
CA GLU A 143 -1.87 7.87 -40.02
C GLU A 143 -1.01 6.69 -39.57
N PRO A 144 -0.51 5.84 -40.51
CA PRO A 144 0.37 4.70 -40.19
C PRO A 144 1.62 5.13 -39.42
N ASP A 145 2.22 6.25 -39.79
CA ASP A 145 3.40 6.79 -39.10
C ASP A 145 3.10 7.19 -37.65
N CYS A 146 1.88 7.67 -37.35
CA CYS A 146 1.42 7.94 -36.00
C CYS A 146 1.35 6.66 -35.16
N ILE A 147 0.85 5.55 -35.74
CA ILE A 147 0.80 4.25 -35.07
C ILE A 147 2.21 3.74 -34.76
N LYS A 148 3.15 3.87 -35.73
CA LYS A 148 4.56 3.49 -35.55
C LYS A 148 5.21 4.32 -34.44
N TYR A 149 5.09 5.64 -34.49
CA TYR A 149 5.60 6.57 -33.49
C TYR A 149 5.10 6.23 -32.07
N LEU A 150 3.79 5.98 -31.93
CA LEU A 150 3.19 5.60 -30.66
C LEU A 150 3.69 4.24 -30.13
N ARG A 151 4.06 3.30 -31.01
CA ARG A 151 4.61 1.99 -30.63
C ARG A 151 6.02 2.14 -30.06
N GLU A 152 6.86 2.92 -30.73
CA GLU A 152 8.26 3.10 -30.40
C GLU A 152 8.50 4.04 -29.22
N ARG A 153 7.61 5.01 -29.01
CA ARG A 153 7.76 5.99 -27.94
C ARG A 153 7.61 5.35 -26.54
N ARG A 154 8.62 5.57 -25.68
CA ARG A 154 8.53 5.24 -24.25
C ARG A 154 7.45 6.10 -23.60
N LYS A 155 6.49 5.45 -22.92
CA LYS A 155 5.38 6.12 -22.22
C LYS A 155 5.69 6.14 -20.75
N PRO A 156 5.74 7.31 -20.11
CA PRO A 156 5.89 7.38 -18.67
C PRO A 156 4.65 6.73 -18.03
N GLY A 157 4.89 5.75 -17.19
CA GLY A 157 3.83 5.18 -16.33
C GLY A 157 3.43 6.18 -15.24
N ASN A 158 2.27 5.97 -14.65
CA ASN A 158 1.89 6.68 -13.43
C ASN A 158 2.89 6.35 -12.32
N THR A 159 3.39 7.35 -11.60
CA THR A 159 4.17 7.14 -10.38
C THR A 159 3.23 6.54 -9.33
N LYS A 160 3.30 5.22 -9.20
CA LYS A 160 2.38 4.47 -8.31
C LYS A 160 2.80 4.67 -6.86
N GLY A 161 1.81 4.81 -5.98
CA GLY A 161 2.06 4.88 -4.54
C GLY A 161 2.64 6.19 -4.02
N ARG A 162 2.82 7.23 -4.85
CA ARG A 162 3.38 8.53 -4.43
C ARG A 162 2.70 9.07 -3.18
N ALA A 163 1.37 9.13 -3.19
CA ALA A 163 0.62 9.65 -2.05
C ALA A 163 0.83 8.85 -0.75
N VAL A 164 1.11 7.55 -0.83
CA VAL A 164 1.46 6.71 0.32
C VAL A 164 2.89 7.00 0.76
N LEU A 165 3.85 7.00 -0.18
CA LEU A 165 5.27 7.22 0.10
C LEU A 165 5.54 8.60 0.71
N THR A 166 4.87 9.64 0.21
CA THR A 166 5.01 11.02 0.72
C THR A 166 4.09 11.29 1.92
N ARG A 167 3.27 10.30 2.32
CA ARG A 167 2.24 10.51 3.35
C ARG A 167 1.40 11.76 3.08
N ASP A 168 1.03 11.98 1.81
CA ASP A 168 0.32 13.16 1.35
C ASP A 168 -0.90 13.44 2.23
N PRO A 169 -1.06 14.65 2.80
CA PRO A 169 -2.14 14.96 3.73
C PRO A 169 -3.52 15.02 3.08
N PHE A 170 -3.60 15.18 1.75
CA PHE A 170 -4.86 15.22 1.01
C PHE A 170 -5.27 13.87 0.43
N TYR A 171 -4.32 13.09 -0.09
CA TYR A 171 -4.58 11.88 -0.87
C TYR A 171 -3.95 10.61 -0.29
N GLY A 172 -3.04 10.76 0.67
CA GLY A 172 -2.31 9.66 1.31
C GLY A 172 -3.07 9.02 2.47
N PRO A 173 -2.42 8.15 3.24
CA PRO A 173 -3.00 7.55 4.42
C PRO A 173 -3.28 8.61 5.50
N PHE A 174 -4.27 8.34 6.34
CA PHE A 174 -4.47 9.12 7.57
C PHE A 174 -3.29 8.92 8.52
N SER A 175 -2.92 9.97 9.26
CA SER A 175 -2.05 9.83 10.42
C SER A 175 -2.78 9.12 11.56
N GLU A 176 -2.08 8.67 12.60
CA GLU A 176 -2.72 8.03 13.75
C GLU A 176 -3.69 9.00 14.48
N ALA A 177 -3.30 10.28 14.58
CA ALA A 177 -4.16 11.31 15.14
C ALA A 177 -5.41 11.53 14.28
N GLU A 178 -5.26 11.65 12.95
CA GLU A 178 -6.38 11.79 12.01
C GLU A 178 -7.31 10.56 12.05
N TYR A 179 -6.73 9.35 12.11
CA TYR A 179 -7.48 8.10 12.21
C TYR A 179 -8.36 8.10 13.46
N THR A 180 -7.76 8.38 14.63
CA THR A 180 -8.46 8.38 15.91
C THR A 180 -9.52 9.50 15.98
N ALA A 181 -9.18 10.69 15.50
CA ALA A 181 -10.10 11.83 15.48
C ALA A 181 -11.32 11.56 14.59
N LEU A 182 -11.09 11.03 13.36
CA LEU A 182 -12.17 10.70 12.43
C LEU A 182 -13.05 9.57 12.97
N TYR A 183 -12.45 8.55 13.58
CA TYR A 183 -13.18 7.45 14.20
C TYR A 183 -14.14 7.95 15.28
N ARG A 184 -13.64 8.82 16.20
CA ARG A 184 -14.46 9.43 17.27
C ARG A 184 -15.52 10.36 16.71
N ALA A 185 -15.19 11.18 15.71
CA ALA A 185 -16.16 12.09 15.10
C ALA A 185 -17.36 11.36 14.51
N VAL A 186 -17.11 10.23 13.81
CA VAL A 186 -18.18 9.40 13.24
C VAL A 186 -19.04 8.75 14.35
N ASP A 187 -18.40 8.25 15.42
CA ASP A 187 -19.14 7.65 16.55
C ASP A 187 -20.04 8.67 17.26
N THR A 188 -19.49 9.86 17.51
CA THR A 188 -20.26 10.95 18.12
C THR A 188 -21.42 11.36 17.24
N ALA A 189 -21.15 11.63 15.95
CA ALA A 189 -22.17 12.08 15.01
C ALA A 189 -23.26 11.03 14.75
N TYR A 190 -22.90 9.72 14.79
CA TYR A 190 -23.88 8.64 14.74
C TYR A 190 -24.71 8.56 16.01
N GLY A 191 -24.07 8.67 17.19
CA GLY A 191 -24.75 8.65 18.48
C GLY A 191 -25.71 9.83 18.70
N THR A 192 -25.44 10.97 18.08
CA THR A 192 -26.32 12.17 18.11
C THR A 192 -27.35 12.20 16.96
N GLY A 193 -27.31 11.24 16.04
CA GLY A 193 -28.20 11.19 14.87
C GLY A 193 -27.85 12.17 13.75
N GLU A 194 -26.68 12.82 13.81
CA GLU A 194 -26.19 13.76 12.80
C GLU A 194 -25.80 13.03 11.49
N VAL A 195 -25.28 11.79 11.60
CA VAL A 195 -24.99 10.97 10.42
C VAL A 195 -25.88 9.72 10.41
N PRO A 196 -26.33 9.27 9.23
CA PRO A 196 -27.14 8.07 9.12
C PRO A 196 -26.32 6.80 9.41
N GLN A 197 -26.98 5.76 9.89
CA GLN A 197 -26.37 4.49 10.28
C GLN A 197 -25.45 3.88 9.21
N TRP A 198 -25.85 3.93 7.93
CA TRP A 198 -25.05 3.37 6.84
C TRP A 198 -23.67 4.02 6.70
N VAL A 199 -23.53 5.30 7.06
CA VAL A 199 -22.23 6.01 7.05
C VAL A 199 -21.32 5.46 8.14
N ALA A 200 -21.85 5.27 9.35
CA ALA A 200 -21.11 4.65 10.44
C ALA A 200 -20.69 3.21 10.09
N VAL A 201 -21.60 2.41 9.55
CA VAL A 201 -21.34 1.04 9.08
C VAL A 201 -20.23 1.04 8.02
N LEU A 202 -20.36 1.83 6.95
CA LEU A 202 -19.36 1.86 5.89
C LEU A 202 -18.01 2.35 6.38
N THR A 203 -17.97 3.33 7.29
CA THR A 203 -16.73 3.82 7.91
C THR A 203 -16.02 2.70 8.67
N ARG A 204 -16.76 1.96 9.51
CA ARG A 204 -16.22 0.84 10.28
C ARG A 204 -15.68 -0.27 9.37
N LEU A 205 -16.43 -0.61 8.31
CA LEU A 205 -16.02 -1.61 7.35
C LEU A 205 -14.78 -1.17 6.54
N LEU A 206 -14.70 0.10 6.17
CA LEU A 206 -13.51 0.65 5.48
C LEU A 206 -12.26 0.59 6.37
N PHE A 207 -12.38 0.89 7.65
CA PHE A 207 -11.29 0.75 8.61
C PHE A 207 -10.90 -0.72 8.86
N ALA A 208 -11.88 -1.61 8.99
CA ALA A 208 -11.64 -3.01 9.32
C ALA A 208 -11.07 -3.85 8.16
N CYS A 209 -11.48 -3.56 6.92
CA CYS A 209 -11.17 -4.41 5.77
C CYS A 209 -10.30 -3.73 4.71
N GLY A 210 -10.20 -2.40 4.68
CA GLY A 210 -9.39 -1.67 3.70
C GLY A 210 -9.74 -1.94 2.24
N GLY A 211 -10.97 -2.40 1.95
CA GLY A 211 -11.44 -2.76 0.63
C GLY A 211 -11.52 -1.57 -0.33
N ARG A 212 -11.74 -1.85 -1.62
CA ARG A 212 -12.06 -0.81 -2.60
C ARG A 212 -13.54 -0.47 -2.50
N ILE A 213 -13.90 0.80 -2.69
CA ILE A 213 -15.30 1.25 -2.62
C ILE A 213 -16.24 0.43 -3.53
N SER A 214 -15.74 -0.06 -4.66
CA SER A 214 -16.50 -0.94 -5.55
C SER A 214 -16.86 -2.30 -4.94
N GLN A 215 -16.10 -2.78 -3.97
CA GLN A 215 -16.39 -4.01 -3.24
C GLN A 215 -17.56 -3.77 -2.28
N TYR A 216 -17.55 -2.65 -1.56
CA TYR A 216 -18.65 -2.26 -0.67
C TYR A 216 -19.93 -1.92 -1.45
N ALA A 217 -19.81 -1.26 -2.59
CA ALA A 217 -20.94 -1.04 -3.49
C ALA A 217 -21.54 -2.35 -4.05
N SER A 218 -20.82 -3.45 -3.96
CA SER A 218 -21.28 -4.79 -4.40
C SER A 218 -21.75 -5.68 -3.26
N LEU A 219 -21.69 -5.22 -2.00
CA LEU A 219 -22.13 -6.01 -0.86
C LEU A 219 -23.64 -6.19 -0.85
N LYS A 220 -24.06 -7.37 -0.41
CA LYS A 220 -25.47 -7.74 -0.20
C LYS A 220 -25.70 -8.03 1.28
N VAL A 221 -26.96 -8.02 1.68
CA VAL A 221 -27.40 -8.35 3.03
C VAL A 221 -26.85 -9.72 3.49
N MET A 222 -26.88 -10.72 2.60
CA MET A 222 -26.38 -12.08 2.84
C MET A 222 -24.86 -12.21 3.01
N ASP A 223 -24.10 -11.15 2.81
CA ASP A 223 -22.62 -11.22 2.88
C ASP A 223 -22.08 -11.13 4.31
N LEU A 224 -22.90 -10.85 5.30
CA LEU A 224 -22.54 -10.98 6.71
C LEU A 224 -22.97 -12.37 7.22
N ALA A 225 -22.01 -13.19 7.60
CA ALA A 225 -22.27 -14.44 8.32
C ALA A 225 -22.12 -14.21 9.83
N VAL A 226 -23.10 -14.66 10.59
CA VAL A 226 -23.09 -14.60 12.06
C VAL A 226 -23.04 -16.03 12.58
N ARG A 227 -22.03 -16.36 13.41
CA ARG A 227 -21.85 -17.66 14.05
C ARG A 227 -21.39 -17.43 15.50
N ASP A 228 -22.17 -17.88 16.47
CA ASP A 228 -21.80 -17.87 17.91
C ASP A 228 -21.11 -16.56 18.35
N GLU A 229 -21.72 -15.42 18.14
CA GLU A 229 -21.18 -14.06 18.40
C GLU A 229 -19.98 -13.64 17.53
N SER A 230 -19.53 -14.48 16.60
CA SER A 230 -18.55 -14.13 15.58
C SER A 230 -19.24 -13.53 14.35
N PHE A 231 -18.66 -12.48 13.81
CA PHE A 231 -19.16 -11.79 12.63
C PHE A 231 -18.13 -11.87 11.52
N ILE A 232 -18.48 -12.50 10.41
CA ILE A 232 -17.60 -12.68 9.25
C ILE A 232 -18.21 -11.95 8.06
N LEU A 233 -17.51 -10.91 7.56
CA LEU A 233 -17.90 -10.22 6.34
C LEU A 233 -17.25 -10.90 5.14
N ARG A 234 -18.06 -11.37 4.20
CA ARG A 234 -17.64 -11.93 2.90
C ARG A 234 -17.54 -10.81 1.87
N LEU A 235 -16.36 -10.20 1.74
CA LEU A 235 -16.14 -9.06 0.85
C LEU A 235 -15.89 -9.53 -0.60
N PRO A 236 -16.75 -9.16 -1.59
CA PRO A 236 -16.57 -9.56 -2.98
C PRO A 236 -15.23 -9.08 -3.54
N GLN A 237 -14.52 -9.94 -4.26
CA GLN A 237 -13.29 -9.55 -4.93
C GLN A 237 -13.57 -8.82 -6.24
N VAL A 238 -12.69 -7.88 -6.59
CA VAL A 238 -12.77 -7.10 -7.83
C VAL A 238 -11.41 -7.08 -8.52
N LYS A 239 -11.40 -6.94 -9.85
CA LYS A 239 -10.19 -6.99 -10.70
C LYS A 239 -9.49 -8.34 -10.74
N THR A 240 -10.21 -9.42 -10.48
CA THR A 240 -9.73 -10.80 -10.53
C THR A 240 -9.73 -11.40 -11.94
N ARG A 241 -10.16 -10.65 -12.95
CA ARG A 241 -10.38 -11.10 -14.35
C ARG A 241 -11.43 -12.19 -14.51
N GLU A 242 -12.25 -12.42 -13.51
CA GLU A 242 -13.36 -13.36 -13.58
C GLU A 242 -14.44 -12.93 -14.57
N ALA A 243 -15.16 -13.91 -15.12
CA ALA A 243 -16.20 -13.67 -16.11
C ALA A 243 -17.36 -12.87 -15.51
N HIS A 244 -17.73 -13.17 -14.27
CA HIS A 244 -18.86 -12.51 -13.58
C HIS A 244 -18.39 -11.83 -12.29
N SER A 245 -19.17 -10.84 -11.84
CA SER A 245 -18.99 -10.20 -10.54
C SER A 245 -19.44 -11.16 -9.42
N ARG A 246 -18.83 -11.01 -8.23
CA ARG A 246 -19.20 -11.77 -7.05
C ARG A 246 -19.01 -13.29 -7.19
N MET A 247 -18.02 -13.74 -7.97
CA MET A 247 -17.63 -15.16 -8.04
C MET A 247 -16.63 -15.53 -6.93
N SER A 248 -15.78 -14.61 -6.52
CA SER A 248 -14.83 -14.80 -5.43
C SER A 248 -15.05 -13.79 -4.31
N PHE A 249 -14.79 -14.24 -3.10
CA PHE A 249 -14.93 -13.46 -1.88
C PHE A 249 -13.67 -13.58 -1.03
N LYS A 250 -13.53 -12.63 -0.12
CA LYS A 250 -12.55 -12.70 0.94
C LYS A 250 -13.24 -12.45 2.28
N ASP A 251 -12.97 -13.33 3.21
CA ASP A 251 -13.56 -13.29 4.54
C ASP A 251 -12.74 -12.39 5.46
N PHE A 252 -13.44 -11.56 6.21
CA PHE A 252 -12.90 -10.68 7.23
C PHE A 252 -13.65 -10.89 8.54
N ASP A 253 -12.92 -11.27 9.57
CA ASP A 253 -13.45 -11.29 10.94
C ASP A 253 -13.63 -9.85 11.40
N LEU A 254 -14.84 -9.50 11.80
CA LEU A 254 -15.18 -8.20 12.36
C LEU A 254 -15.11 -8.24 13.88
N SER A 255 -14.68 -7.13 14.48
CA SER A 255 -14.83 -6.99 15.94
C SER A 255 -16.31 -7.10 16.33
N PRO A 256 -16.63 -7.59 17.54
CA PRO A 256 -18.02 -7.72 18.00
C PRO A 256 -18.82 -6.42 17.91
N GLN A 257 -18.17 -5.28 18.15
CA GLN A 257 -18.81 -3.95 18.04
C GLN A 257 -19.16 -3.62 16.58
N THR A 258 -18.21 -3.83 15.65
CA THR A 258 -18.45 -3.60 14.23
C THR A 258 -19.49 -4.57 13.68
N GLY A 259 -19.39 -5.84 14.05
CA GLY A 259 -20.32 -6.87 13.61
C GLY A 259 -21.76 -6.60 14.06
N ARG A 260 -21.96 -6.19 15.32
CA ARG A 260 -23.29 -5.80 15.83
C ARG A 260 -23.85 -4.60 15.06
N LEU A 261 -23.06 -3.55 14.83
CA LEU A 261 -23.50 -2.39 14.08
C LEU A 261 -23.93 -2.75 12.64
N VAL A 262 -23.17 -3.64 11.97
CA VAL A 262 -23.55 -4.14 10.64
C VAL A 262 -24.84 -4.95 10.70
N LYS A 263 -24.99 -5.81 11.72
CA LYS A 263 -26.20 -6.60 11.91
C LYS A 263 -27.42 -5.73 12.17
N GLU A 264 -27.33 -4.74 13.04
CA GLU A 264 -28.41 -3.77 13.31
C GLU A 264 -28.84 -3.04 12.02
N HIS A 265 -27.88 -2.68 11.16
CA HIS A 265 -28.18 -2.09 9.86
C HIS A 265 -28.92 -3.07 8.95
N ILE A 266 -28.51 -4.33 8.92
CA ILE A 266 -29.18 -5.39 8.18
C ILE A 266 -30.60 -5.59 8.69
N ASP A 267 -30.79 -5.66 10.01
CA ASP A 267 -32.10 -5.82 10.64
C ASP A 267 -33.04 -4.65 10.29
N SER A 268 -32.50 -3.43 10.23
CA SER A 268 -33.25 -2.25 9.76
C SER A 268 -33.66 -2.36 8.29
N LEU A 269 -32.79 -2.86 7.41
CA LEU A 269 -33.10 -3.09 6.01
C LEU A 269 -34.19 -4.18 5.84
N ILE A 270 -34.08 -5.28 6.58
CA ILE A 270 -35.08 -6.35 6.58
C ILE A 270 -36.44 -5.81 7.04
N ALA A 271 -36.48 -4.98 8.07
CA ALA A 271 -37.69 -4.34 8.54
C ALA A 271 -38.35 -3.40 7.48
N MET A 272 -37.54 -2.85 6.57
CA MET A 272 -38.02 -2.08 5.42
C MET A 272 -38.43 -2.95 4.21
N GLY A 273 -38.33 -4.29 4.32
CA GLY A 273 -38.71 -5.23 3.25
C GLY A 273 -37.57 -5.63 2.30
N TYR A 274 -36.32 -5.30 2.61
CA TYR A 274 -35.16 -5.76 1.83
C TYR A 274 -34.80 -7.20 2.21
N GLY A 275 -34.55 -8.05 1.20
CA GLY A 275 -34.17 -9.45 1.42
C GLY A 275 -32.67 -9.68 1.30
N ASP A 276 -32.26 -10.93 1.53
CA ASP A 276 -30.85 -11.37 1.55
C ASP A 276 -30.07 -10.98 0.29
N ASN A 277 -30.71 -10.99 -0.85
CA ASN A 277 -30.08 -10.76 -2.17
C ASN A 277 -30.02 -9.28 -2.54
N THR A 278 -30.54 -8.40 -1.70
CA THR A 278 -30.51 -6.95 -1.95
C THR A 278 -29.20 -6.31 -1.51
N ALA A 279 -28.98 -5.07 -1.96
CA ALA A 279 -27.77 -4.31 -1.59
C ALA A 279 -27.70 -4.10 -0.08
N LEU A 280 -26.50 -4.26 0.50
CA LEU A 280 -26.24 -3.82 1.89
C LEU A 280 -26.30 -2.29 2.02
N PHE A 281 -26.02 -1.59 0.94
CA PHE A 281 -26.12 -0.15 0.82
C PHE A 281 -27.07 0.23 -0.31
N PRO A 282 -28.40 0.18 -0.11
CA PRO A 282 -29.39 0.47 -1.14
C PRO A 282 -29.39 1.95 -1.53
N ALA A 283 -29.38 2.25 -2.82
CA ALA A 283 -29.26 3.62 -3.33
C ALA A 283 -30.52 4.46 -3.07
N ASP A 284 -31.68 3.85 -3.07
CA ASP A 284 -32.98 4.47 -2.85
C ASP A 284 -33.20 4.90 -1.39
N VAL A 285 -32.70 4.12 -0.44
CA VAL A 285 -32.77 4.44 0.99
C VAL A 285 -31.78 5.51 1.38
N MET A 286 -30.58 5.46 0.81
CA MET A 286 -29.45 6.29 1.26
C MET A 286 -29.41 7.66 0.60
N MET A 287 -29.99 7.81 -0.59
CA MET A 287 -30.10 9.09 -1.29
C MET A 287 -31.44 9.19 -2.03
N PRO A 288 -32.53 9.46 -1.33
CA PRO A 288 -33.86 9.53 -1.95
C PRO A 288 -33.97 10.57 -3.06
N LEU A 289 -33.10 11.60 -3.06
CA LEU A 289 -33.06 12.70 -4.04
C LEU A 289 -31.90 12.61 -5.04
N GLY A 290 -31.07 11.54 -4.95
CA GLY A 290 -29.95 11.35 -5.87
C GLY A 290 -30.39 10.88 -7.25
N PRO A 291 -29.49 10.92 -8.28
CA PRO A 291 -29.80 10.40 -9.60
C PRO A 291 -30.10 8.90 -9.47
N LYS A 292 -31.39 8.55 -9.56
CA LYS A 292 -31.86 7.16 -9.52
C LYS A 292 -31.22 6.42 -10.70
N VAL A 293 -30.51 5.37 -10.42
CA VAL A 293 -30.18 4.38 -11.45
C VAL A 293 -31.53 3.79 -11.87
N ALA A 294 -31.93 4.06 -13.11
CA ALA A 294 -33.19 3.54 -13.62
C ALA A 294 -33.24 2.02 -13.41
N PRO A 295 -34.38 1.48 -12.93
CA PRO A 295 -34.55 0.05 -12.76
C PRO A 295 -34.30 -0.64 -14.09
N ARG A 296 -33.38 -1.59 -14.12
CA ARG A 296 -33.24 -2.55 -15.20
C ARG A 296 -34.10 -3.76 -14.91
N ALA A 297 -34.43 -4.47 -15.98
CA ALA A 297 -35.24 -5.69 -15.96
C ALA A 297 -34.86 -6.61 -14.79
N ASP A 298 -35.82 -7.32 -14.26
CA ASP A 298 -35.91 -8.08 -13.00
C ASP A 298 -34.76 -9.07 -12.67
N ASP A 299 -33.68 -9.10 -13.47
CA ASP A 299 -32.61 -10.07 -13.38
C ASP A 299 -31.20 -9.41 -13.21
N ASP A 300 -31.12 -8.13 -12.82
CA ASP A 300 -29.83 -7.49 -12.62
C ASP A 300 -29.31 -7.78 -11.20
N LEU A 301 -28.21 -8.53 -11.14
CA LEU A 301 -27.47 -8.87 -9.90
C LEU A 301 -27.16 -7.64 -9.01
N PHE A 302 -27.22 -6.44 -9.55
CA PHE A 302 -26.91 -5.17 -8.90
C PHE A 302 -28.10 -4.20 -8.85
N TYR A 303 -29.31 -4.71 -9.02
CA TYR A 303 -30.51 -3.88 -8.84
C TYR A 303 -30.52 -3.22 -7.46
N GLY A 304 -30.82 -1.93 -7.40
CA GLY A 304 -30.83 -1.16 -6.15
C GLY A 304 -29.46 -0.82 -5.55
N HIS A 305 -28.35 -1.34 -6.09
CA HIS A 305 -27.01 -0.99 -5.64
C HIS A 305 -26.61 0.42 -6.08
N PHE A 306 -25.83 1.10 -5.23
CA PHE A 306 -25.06 2.26 -5.68
C PHE A 306 -24.05 1.88 -6.76
N THR A 307 -23.80 2.80 -7.70
CA THR A 307 -22.55 2.74 -8.44
C THR A 307 -21.38 3.06 -7.51
N SER A 308 -20.19 2.54 -7.80
CA SER A 308 -18.98 2.84 -7.01
C SER A 308 -18.70 4.34 -6.86
N LEU A 309 -18.99 5.11 -7.91
CA LEU A 309 -18.85 6.56 -7.89
C LEU A 309 -19.94 7.22 -7.04
N GLY A 310 -21.18 6.74 -7.14
CA GLY A 310 -22.30 7.24 -6.34
C GLY A 310 -22.04 7.04 -4.85
N LEU A 311 -21.72 5.82 -4.45
CA LEU A 311 -21.39 5.50 -3.04
C LEU A 311 -20.21 6.32 -2.52
N SER A 312 -19.15 6.45 -3.34
CA SER A 312 -17.98 7.25 -2.97
C SER A 312 -18.34 8.72 -2.74
N LYS A 313 -19.14 9.31 -3.61
CA LYS A 313 -19.56 10.72 -3.50
C LYS A 313 -20.47 10.94 -2.29
N ALA A 314 -21.50 10.10 -2.13
CA ALA A 314 -22.43 10.18 -1.00
C ALA A 314 -21.70 10.07 0.35
N PHE A 315 -20.87 9.05 0.48
CA PHE A 315 -20.05 8.83 1.67
C PHE A 315 -19.10 9.99 1.97
N SER A 316 -18.31 10.42 0.97
CA SER A 316 -17.36 11.50 1.16
C SER A 316 -18.04 12.83 1.46
N SER A 317 -19.22 13.10 0.89
CA SER A 317 -19.98 14.31 1.17
C SER A 317 -20.38 14.41 2.65
N VAL A 318 -20.93 13.33 3.19
CA VAL A 318 -21.35 13.29 4.61
C VAL A 318 -20.15 13.38 5.54
N LEU A 319 -19.11 12.59 5.29
CA LEU A 319 -17.94 12.57 6.19
C LEU A 319 -17.13 13.87 6.14
N ASN A 320 -17.03 14.53 5.00
CA ASN A 320 -16.33 15.82 4.94
C ASN A 320 -17.11 16.95 5.65
N ALA A 321 -18.41 16.81 5.86
CA ALA A 321 -19.20 17.77 6.64
C ALA A 321 -18.88 17.71 8.15
N ILE A 322 -18.54 16.53 8.67
CA ILE A 322 -18.22 16.29 10.08
C ILE A 322 -16.72 16.09 10.34
N ALA A 323 -15.88 16.22 9.32
CA ALA A 323 -14.46 15.92 9.41
C ALA A 323 -13.75 16.83 10.42
N PRO A 324 -13.03 16.28 11.41
CA PRO A 324 -12.30 17.09 12.38
C PRO A 324 -11.10 17.79 11.71
N PRO A 325 -10.59 18.89 12.32
CA PRO A 325 -9.40 19.57 11.85
C PRO A 325 -8.14 18.73 12.06
N THR A 326 -7.09 18.99 11.28
CA THR A 326 -5.78 18.34 11.41
C THR A 326 -4.63 19.33 11.36
N GLU A 327 -3.62 19.15 12.21
CA GLU A 327 -2.39 19.95 12.21
C GLU A 327 -1.66 19.86 10.87
N ARG A 328 -1.71 18.71 10.19
CA ARG A 328 -1.06 18.49 8.88
C ARG A 328 -1.57 19.43 7.79
N LEU A 329 -2.74 20.03 7.99
CA LEU A 329 -3.37 20.99 7.07
C LEU A 329 -3.64 22.33 7.77
N GLN A 330 -2.80 22.70 8.75
CA GLN A 330 -2.94 23.97 9.47
C GLN A 330 -4.36 24.14 10.07
N PHE A 331 -4.85 23.07 10.68
CA PHE A 331 -6.18 22.98 11.28
C PHE A 331 -7.37 23.08 10.30
N ALA A 332 -7.13 22.90 9.00
CA ALA A 332 -8.23 22.67 8.07
C ALA A 332 -8.82 21.25 8.27
N PRO A 333 -10.10 21.02 7.90
CA PRO A 333 -10.74 19.72 8.02
C PRO A 333 -10.00 18.61 7.25
N ILE A 334 -10.00 17.40 7.81
CA ILE A 334 -9.40 16.21 7.17
C ILE A 334 -10.15 15.91 5.87
N PRO A 335 -9.50 15.91 4.69
CA PRO A 335 -10.14 15.48 3.45
C PRO A 335 -10.45 14.00 3.50
N VAL A 336 -11.71 13.60 3.40
CA VAL A 336 -12.13 12.19 3.52
C VAL A 336 -12.50 11.60 2.16
N THR A 337 -11.81 10.54 1.79
CA THR A 337 -12.13 9.72 0.61
C THR A 337 -11.96 8.23 0.93
N PRO A 338 -12.76 7.31 0.34
CA PRO A 338 -12.62 5.88 0.60
C PRO A 338 -11.22 5.31 0.31
N ARG A 339 -10.48 5.94 -0.60
CA ARG A 339 -9.12 5.51 -0.94
C ARG A 339 -8.13 5.71 0.21
N ARG A 340 -8.29 6.78 0.99
CA ARG A 340 -7.44 7.08 2.15
C ARG A 340 -7.56 6.00 3.22
N PHE A 341 -8.77 5.47 3.48
CA PHE A 341 -8.98 4.34 4.41
C PHE A 341 -8.17 3.11 3.98
N ARG A 342 -8.22 2.78 2.68
CA ARG A 342 -7.45 1.65 2.16
C ARG A 342 -5.94 1.84 2.29
N TYR A 343 -5.45 3.06 2.06
CA TYR A 343 -4.05 3.38 2.24
C TYR A 343 -3.64 3.28 3.72
N THR A 344 -4.48 3.78 4.61
CA THR A 344 -4.26 3.67 6.06
C THR A 344 -4.26 2.22 6.52
N PHE A 345 -5.20 1.40 6.06
CA PHE A 345 -5.25 -0.02 6.37
C PHE A 345 -3.97 -0.75 5.94
N GLY A 346 -3.52 -0.52 4.70
CA GLY A 346 -2.28 -1.13 4.20
C GLY A 346 -1.03 -0.66 4.94
N LEU A 347 -0.96 0.62 5.32
CA LEU A 347 0.15 1.16 6.10
C LEU A 347 0.17 0.59 7.53
N ARG A 348 -0.99 0.50 8.20
CA ARG A 348 -1.10 -0.08 9.56
C ARG A 348 -0.68 -1.55 9.57
N LEU A 349 -1.10 -2.35 8.61
CA LEU A 349 -0.61 -3.74 8.48
C LEU A 349 0.92 -3.79 8.35
N ALA A 350 1.52 -2.88 7.58
CA ALA A 350 2.97 -2.81 7.46
C ALA A 350 3.64 -2.38 8.80
N GLU A 351 3.04 -1.43 9.52
CA GLU A 351 3.50 -0.95 10.83
C GLU A 351 3.36 -2.03 11.92
N GLU A 352 2.39 -2.93 11.80
CA GLU A 352 2.20 -4.11 12.65
C GLU A 352 3.15 -5.27 12.28
N GLY A 353 3.98 -5.11 11.24
CA GLY A 353 4.97 -6.09 10.84
C GLY A 353 4.47 -7.17 9.88
N ALA A 354 3.29 -7.00 9.28
CA ALA A 354 2.77 -7.96 8.31
C ALA A 354 3.70 -8.06 7.09
N SER A 355 3.92 -9.28 6.59
CA SER A 355 4.71 -9.52 5.40
C SER A 355 4.09 -8.89 4.15
N LYS A 356 4.90 -8.57 3.12
CA LYS A 356 4.39 -8.07 1.84
C LYS A 356 3.31 -8.97 1.24
N ALA A 357 3.46 -10.30 1.38
CA ALA A 357 2.47 -11.27 0.91
C ALA A 357 1.15 -11.15 1.70
N ALA A 358 1.20 -11.04 3.02
CA ALA A 358 0.03 -10.86 3.87
C ALA A 358 -0.70 -9.55 3.57
N ILE A 359 0.03 -8.44 3.38
CA ILE A 359 -0.56 -7.14 3.01
C ILE A 359 -1.20 -7.22 1.61
N ALA A 360 -0.52 -7.85 0.63
CA ALA A 360 -1.06 -8.05 -0.71
C ALA A 360 -2.35 -8.86 -0.65
N ASP A 361 -2.33 -9.96 0.08
CA ASP A 361 -3.50 -10.81 0.28
C ASP A 361 -4.64 -10.02 0.92
N ARG A 362 -4.44 -9.38 2.08
CA ARG A 362 -5.49 -8.58 2.75
C ARG A 362 -6.06 -7.48 1.88
N LEU A 363 -5.25 -6.82 1.09
CA LEU A 363 -5.69 -5.80 0.13
C LEU A 363 -6.30 -6.37 -1.17
N GLY A 364 -6.27 -7.69 -1.39
CA GLY A 364 -6.72 -8.31 -2.65
C GLY A 364 -5.90 -7.82 -3.84
N HIS A 365 -4.58 -7.80 -3.71
CA HIS A 365 -3.63 -7.57 -4.79
C HIS A 365 -3.17 -8.91 -5.38
N VAL A 366 -3.17 -9.02 -6.70
CA VAL A 366 -2.72 -10.23 -7.40
C VAL A 366 -1.20 -10.37 -7.32
N ASP A 367 -0.47 -9.25 -7.18
CA ASP A 367 0.98 -9.23 -7.03
C ASP A 367 1.43 -8.30 -5.89
N THR A 368 2.67 -8.47 -5.45
CA THR A 368 3.27 -7.70 -4.35
C THR A 368 3.92 -6.38 -4.78
N GLN A 369 3.99 -6.07 -6.09
CA GLN A 369 4.67 -4.86 -6.60
C GLN A 369 4.09 -3.57 -6.01
N TYR A 370 2.76 -3.56 -5.78
CA TYR A 370 2.05 -2.39 -5.26
C TYR A 370 2.07 -2.29 -3.72
N VAL A 371 2.59 -3.31 -3.05
CA VAL A 371 2.61 -3.39 -1.58
C VAL A 371 3.89 -2.82 -1.01
N GLY A 372 4.98 -2.85 -1.78
CA GLY A 372 6.28 -2.30 -1.37
C GLY A 372 6.21 -0.85 -0.85
N VAL A 373 5.27 -0.05 -1.39
CA VAL A 373 5.08 1.35 -0.98
C VAL A 373 4.62 1.49 0.48
N TYR A 374 3.85 0.55 1.03
CA TYR A 374 3.42 0.59 2.42
C TYR A 374 4.58 0.30 3.38
N VAL A 375 5.40 -0.68 3.02
CA VAL A 375 6.60 -1.03 3.79
C VAL A 375 7.61 0.13 3.78
N GLN A 376 7.84 0.75 2.62
CA GLN A 376 8.74 1.90 2.49
C GLN A 376 8.21 3.16 3.19
N ALA A 377 6.89 3.36 3.26
CA ALA A 377 6.28 4.51 3.91
C ALA A 377 6.19 4.39 5.44
N SER A 378 6.51 3.23 6.02
CA SER A 378 6.40 2.99 7.46
C SER A 378 7.69 3.32 8.20
N PRO A 379 7.76 4.41 9.00
CA PRO A 379 8.93 4.69 9.84
C PRO A 379 9.08 3.69 10.98
N LYS A 380 7.98 3.13 11.49
CA LYS A 380 8.01 2.12 12.57
C LYS A 380 8.79 0.87 12.17
N ILE A 381 8.82 0.52 10.87
CA ILE A 381 9.64 -0.59 10.39
C ILE A 381 11.13 -0.29 10.58
N VAL A 382 11.57 0.93 10.25
CA VAL A 382 12.96 1.35 10.45
C VAL A 382 13.29 1.31 11.94
N GLU A 383 12.45 1.88 12.81
CA GLU A 383 12.62 1.83 14.25
C GLU A 383 12.65 0.39 14.80
N ASN A 384 11.82 -0.50 14.30
CA ASN A 384 11.78 -1.90 14.71
C ASN A 384 13.01 -2.66 14.22
N ILE A 385 13.49 -2.38 13.02
CA ILE A 385 14.74 -2.93 12.47
C ILE A 385 15.91 -2.42 13.31
N ASP A 386 15.99 -1.13 13.58
CA ASP A 386 17.05 -0.54 14.41
C ASP A 386 17.07 -1.13 15.82
N LYS A 387 15.89 -1.29 16.45
CA LYS A 387 15.76 -1.96 17.76
C LYS A 387 16.16 -3.43 17.72
N ALA A 388 15.79 -4.17 16.68
CA ALA A 388 16.14 -5.57 16.53
C ALA A 388 17.64 -5.74 16.25
N ILE A 389 18.19 -4.91 15.36
CA ILE A 389 19.62 -4.90 15.04
C ILE A 389 20.43 -4.45 16.27
N SER A 390 20.01 -3.41 16.98
CA SER A 390 20.68 -2.96 18.21
C SER A 390 20.71 -4.05 19.26
N LYS A 391 19.61 -4.78 19.49
CA LYS A 391 19.58 -5.91 20.42
C LYS A 391 20.50 -7.06 20.01
N GLN A 392 20.70 -7.28 18.71
CA GLN A 392 21.60 -8.32 18.20
C GLN A 392 23.05 -7.87 18.12
N LEU A 393 23.29 -6.57 17.87
CA LEU A 393 24.64 -6.02 17.73
C LEU A 393 25.28 -5.66 19.09
N ILE A 394 24.49 -5.32 20.12
CA ILE A 394 25.02 -5.04 21.47
C ILE A 394 25.91 -6.17 21.98
N PRO A 395 25.55 -7.45 21.92
CA PRO A 395 26.44 -8.55 22.32
C PRO A 395 27.65 -8.73 21.41
N LEU A 396 27.54 -8.32 20.12
CA LEU A 396 28.63 -8.40 19.14
C LEU A 396 29.58 -7.20 19.23
N ALA A 397 29.06 -6.03 19.65
CA ALA A 397 29.84 -4.81 19.83
C ALA A 397 30.58 -4.78 21.16
N ARG A 398 30.21 -5.63 22.12
CA ARG A 398 30.93 -5.78 23.40
C ARG A 398 31.88 -6.97 23.32
N ALA A 399 33.14 -6.72 23.53
CA ALA A 399 34.12 -7.77 23.67
C ALA A 399 33.93 -8.50 25.03
N PHE A 400 33.60 -7.76 26.08
CA PHE A 400 33.24 -8.33 27.39
C PHE A 400 31.77 -8.76 27.38
N LYS A 401 31.51 -10.05 27.61
CA LYS A 401 30.18 -10.67 27.58
C LYS A 401 29.66 -11.12 28.94
N GLY A 402 30.46 -11.01 29.99
CA GLY A 402 30.16 -11.44 31.35
C GLY A 402 29.36 -10.41 32.15
N LEU A 403 29.33 -10.60 33.46
CA LEU A 403 28.63 -9.74 34.42
C LEU A 403 29.60 -9.30 35.50
N LEU A 404 29.87 -7.98 35.62
CA LEU A 404 30.69 -7.43 36.68
C LEU A 404 30.02 -7.65 38.05
N VAL A 405 30.75 -8.23 39.00
CA VAL A 405 30.29 -8.45 40.39
C VAL A 405 31.21 -7.74 41.38
N GLU A 406 30.67 -7.40 42.54
CA GLU A 406 31.43 -6.63 43.53
C GLU A 406 32.65 -7.41 44.05
N ASP A 407 32.41 -8.64 44.49
CA ASP A 407 33.42 -9.54 45.02
C ASP A 407 32.99 -11.01 44.87
N GLU A 408 33.76 -11.92 45.46
CA GLU A 408 33.46 -13.35 45.46
C GLU A 408 32.14 -13.69 46.11
N LYS A 409 31.71 -12.98 47.16
CA LYS A 409 30.47 -13.23 47.90
C LYS A 409 29.22 -12.90 47.06
N HIS A 410 29.39 -11.96 46.15
CA HIS A 410 28.32 -11.51 45.23
C HIS A 410 28.29 -12.30 43.91
N SER A 411 29.21 -13.26 43.73
CA SER A 411 29.22 -14.13 42.56
C SER A 411 28.14 -15.22 42.64
N THR A 412 27.75 -15.77 41.50
CA THR A 412 26.72 -16.83 41.39
C THR A 412 26.99 -18.02 42.30
N HIS A 413 28.22 -18.42 42.44
CA HIS A 413 28.62 -19.58 43.26
C HIS A 413 29.28 -19.23 44.59
N LYS A 414 29.27 -17.97 45.01
CA LYS A 414 29.70 -17.47 46.33
C LYS A 414 30.98 -18.11 46.84
N GLY A 415 32.02 -18.23 46.02
CA GLY A 415 33.31 -18.80 46.39
C GLY A 415 33.40 -20.32 46.43
N ALA A 416 32.47 -21.04 45.82
CA ALA A 416 32.53 -22.51 45.72
C ALA A 416 33.86 -22.98 45.08
N PRO A 417 34.47 -24.08 45.57
CA PRO A 417 35.69 -24.62 45.01
C PRO A 417 35.58 -24.82 43.48
N GLY A 418 36.53 -24.32 42.71
CA GLY A 418 36.55 -24.41 41.26
C GLY A 418 35.82 -23.30 40.50
N SER A 419 35.05 -22.41 41.18
CA SER A 419 34.43 -21.24 40.52
C SER A 419 35.43 -20.09 40.31
N ARG A 420 36.49 -20.01 41.07
CA ARG A 420 37.52 -18.95 40.97
C ARG A 420 38.27 -19.01 39.65
N VAL A 421 38.43 -17.88 39.01
CA VAL A 421 39.25 -17.68 37.82
C VAL A 421 40.54 -17.02 38.25
N ILE A 422 41.63 -17.76 38.21
CA ILE A 422 42.97 -17.32 38.67
C ILE A 422 44.02 -17.65 37.62
N ASP A 423 45.00 -16.78 37.44
CA ASP A 423 46.24 -17.04 36.70
C ASP A 423 47.44 -16.69 37.55
N PHE A 424 48.06 -17.70 38.11
CA PHE A 424 49.24 -17.55 38.96
C PHE A 424 50.44 -16.88 38.26
N ARG A 425 50.41 -16.83 36.91
CA ARG A 425 51.43 -16.12 36.12
C ARG A 425 51.26 -14.61 36.15
N VAL A 426 50.05 -14.13 36.49
CA VAL A 426 49.69 -12.72 36.55
C VAL A 426 49.62 -12.20 37.99
N ALA A 427 48.89 -12.92 38.85
CA ALA A 427 48.68 -12.52 40.24
C ALA A 427 48.29 -13.75 41.08
N LYS A 428 48.64 -13.72 42.38
CA LYS A 428 48.21 -14.72 43.37
C LYS A 428 46.73 -14.61 43.72
N THR A 429 46.08 -13.51 43.35
CA THR A 429 44.68 -13.22 43.61
C THR A 429 43.83 -13.55 42.37
N PRO A 430 42.63 -14.13 42.57
CA PRO A 430 41.69 -14.35 41.46
C PRO A 430 41.26 -13.05 40.77
N VAL A 431 40.92 -13.15 39.47
CA VAL A 431 40.42 -12.02 38.69
C VAL A 431 38.87 -12.01 38.59
N GLY A 432 38.22 -13.05 39.10
CA GLY A 432 36.78 -13.17 39.09
C GLY A 432 36.31 -14.61 39.34
N SER A 433 35.03 -14.85 39.10
CA SER A 433 34.36 -16.14 39.24
C SER A 433 33.82 -16.63 37.91
N CYS A 434 33.47 -17.92 37.83
CA CYS A 434 32.77 -18.55 36.72
C CYS A 434 31.39 -19.01 37.15
N ALA A 435 30.32 -18.43 36.62
CA ALA A 435 28.94 -18.84 36.86
C ALA A 435 28.63 -20.26 36.34
N GLY A 436 29.51 -20.86 35.57
CA GLY A 436 29.36 -22.22 35.03
C GLY A 436 30.05 -23.33 35.84
N LYS A 437 30.31 -23.13 37.14
CA LYS A 437 31.05 -24.02 38.07
C LYS A 437 32.55 -24.23 37.76
N GLY A 438 33.09 -23.76 36.67
CA GLY A 438 34.51 -23.77 36.32
C GLY A 438 35.20 -25.11 36.15
N GLN A 439 34.61 -26.21 36.59
CA GLN A 439 35.14 -27.57 36.44
C GLN A 439 34.85 -28.08 35.00
N GLY A 440 35.90 -28.59 34.35
CA GLY A 440 35.77 -29.12 32.99
C GLY A 440 35.80 -28.07 31.88
N CYS A 441 36.12 -26.80 32.17
CA CYS A 441 36.27 -25.79 31.12
C CYS A 441 37.52 -26.05 30.27
N ALA A 442 37.34 -26.22 28.96
CA ALA A 442 38.44 -26.48 28.01
C ALA A 442 39.17 -25.19 27.57
N PHE A 443 38.66 -24.03 27.94
CA PHE A 443 39.22 -22.74 27.53
C PHE A 443 40.41 -22.30 28.38
N SER A 444 41.32 -21.53 27.76
CA SER A 444 42.51 -20.97 28.43
C SER A 444 42.12 -19.89 29.44
N LYS A 445 42.12 -20.22 30.73
CA LYS A 445 41.85 -19.27 31.82
C LYS A 445 43.11 -18.42 32.09
N PRO A 446 42.95 -17.14 32.42
CA PRO A 446 41.73 -16.30 32.46
C PRO A 446 41.47 -15.63 31.12
N VAL A 447 42.35 -15.74 30.14
CA VAL A 447 42.29 -14.99 28.86
C VAL A 447 40.92 -15.17 28.17
N ALA A 448 40.54 -16.40 27.92
CA ALA A 448 39.26 -16.68 27.28
C ALA A 448 38.04 -16.41 28.19
N CYS A 449 38.26 -16.17 29.49
CA CYS A 449 37.14 -15.83 30.38
C CYS A 449 36.56 -14.45 30.08
N TYR A 450 37.37 -13.48 29.74
CA TYR A 450 36.93 -12.11 29.48
C TYR A 450 35.92 -12.01 28.30
N THR A 451 36.02 -12.91 27.33
CA THR A 451 35.03 -13.00 26.21
C THR A 451 33.89 -13.98 26.50
N CYS A 452 33.83 -14.60 27.69
CA CYS A 452 32.86 -15.61 28.06
C CYS A 452 31.68 -15.00 28.83
N PHE A 453 30.45 -15.31 28.43
CA PHE A 453 29.24 -14.85 29.09
C PHE A 453 29.03 -15.41 30.52
N LYS A 454 29.78 -16.43 30.93
CA LYS A 454 29.77 -16.99 32.28
C LYS A 454 30.80 -16.37 33.22
N PHE A 455 31.60 -15.42 32.73
CA PHE A 455 32.63 -14.78 33.54
C PHE A 455 32.04 -13.67 34.38
N GLU A 456 32.40 -13.68 35.68
CA GLU A 456 32.02 -12.70 36.70
C GLU A 456 33.28 -12.05 37.23
N PRO A 457 33.85 -11.02 36.54
CA PRO A 457 35.02 -10.28 37.04
C PRO A 457 34.66 -9.54 38.32
N TRP A 458 35.59 -9.50 39.29
CA TRP A 458 35.40 -8.79 40.54
C TRP A 458 35.88 -7.35 40.45
N LEU A 459 35.16 -6.45 41.11
CA LEU A 459 35.41 -5.01 41.02
C LEU A 459 36.84 -4.60 41.45
N ASP A 460 37.41 -5.28 42.43
CA ASP A 460 38.74 -5.00 42.97
C ASP A 460 39.86 -5.94 42.49
N ALA A 461 39.58 -6.70 41.43
CA ALA A 461 40.53 -7.66 40.91
C ALA A 461 41.61 -6.98 40.04
N PRO A 462 42.81 -7.58 39.91
CA PRO A 462 43.95 -6.97 39.20
C PRO A 462 43.83 -7.10 37.67
N HIS A 463 42.76 -6.55 37.07
CA HIS A 463 42.51 -6.63 35.63
C HIS A 463 43.59 -5.93 34.80
N GLU A 464 44.18 -4.83 35.31
CA GLU A 464 45.27 -4.12 34.64
C GLU A 464 46.50 -5.01 34.43
N LYS A 465 46.78 -5.93 35.38
CA LYS A 465 47.90 -6.87 35.22
C LYS A 465 47.66 -7.87 34.11
N VAL A 466 46.41 -8.28 33.92
CA VAL A 466 46.01 -9.15 32.80
C VAL A 466 46.18 -8.41 31.48
N LEU A 467 45.72 -7.14 31.42
CA LEU A 467 45.86 -6.30 30.23
C LEU A 467 47.33 -6.14 29.83
N LEU A 468 48.18 -5.71 30.76
CA LEU A 468 49.62 -5.52 30.52
C LEU A 468 50.28 -6.78 29.98
N ARG A 469 49.90 -7.95 30.49
CA ARG A 469 50.44 -9.22 30.01
C ARG A 469 50.02 -9.52 28.59
N LEU A 470 48.72 -9.35 28.27
CA LEU A 470 48.20 -9.61 26.91
C LEU A 470 48.84 -8.66 25.90
N GLN A 471 49.04 -7.40 26.28
CA GLN A 471 49.76 -6.43 25.46
C GLN A 471 51.22 -6.81 25.24
N ALA A 472 51.91 -7.23 26.28
CA ALA A 472 53.29 -7.72 26.15
C ALA A 472 53.40 -8.98 25.29
N GLU A 473 52.44 -9.88 25.35
CA GLU A 473 52.38 -11.03 24.44
C GLU A 473 52.14 -10.60 22.99
N ARG A 474 51.28 -9.66 22.74
CA ARG A 474 51.03 -9.09 21.41
C ARG A 474 52.28 -8.46 20.81
N GLU A 475 53.05 -7.72 21.62
CA GLU A 475 54.29 -7.07 21.20
C GLU A 475 55.39 -8.08 20.79
N LYS A 476 55.47 -9.26 21.43
CA LYS A 476 56.43 -10.28 21.06
C LYS A 476 56.24 -10.78 19.61
N TRP A 477 55.04 -10.66 19.07
CA TRP A 477 54.66 -11.17 17.77
C TRP A 477 54.42 -10.08 16.73
N VAL A 478 54.96 -8.87 16.92
CA VAL A 478 54.81 -7.73 16.00
C VAL A 478 55.24 -8.07 14.56
N GLY A 479 56.15 -9.05 14.39
CA GLY A 479 56.55 -9.54 13.05
C GLY A 479 55.55 -10.44 12.34
N ASP A 480 54.52 -10.94 13.04
CA ASP A 480 53.46 -11.77 12.48
C ASP A 480 52.10 -11.22 12.95
N GLU A 481 51.48 -10.44 12.10
CA GLU A 481 50.22 -9.73 12.39
C GLU A 481 49.09 -10.70 12.77
N ARG A 482 49.05 -11.90 12.19
CA ARG A 482 48.00 -12.90 12.50
C ARG A 482 48.17 -13.48 13.91
N VAL A 483 49.41 -13.74 14.30
CA VAL A 483 49.70 -14.27 15.64
C VAL A 483 49.51 -13.17 16.69
N ALA A 484 49.92 -11.94 16.39
CA ALA A 484 49.74 -10.80 17.27
C ALA A 484 48.27 -10.52 17.58
N ALA A 485 47.37 -10.68 16.56
CA ALA A 485 45.94 -10.41 16.69
C ALA A 485 45.15 -11.49 17.44
N ILE A 486 45.71 -12.64 17.78
CA ILE A 486 44.98 -13.77 18.42
C ILE A 486 44.27 -13.36 19.72
N ASN A 487 44.86 -12.43 20.48
CA ASN A 487 44.31 -11.97 21.76
C ASN A 487 43.60 -10.61 21.67
N ASP A 488 43.41 -10.01 20.51
CA ASP A 488 42.88 -8.65 20.39
C ASP A 488 41.46 -8.54 20.99
N ASP A 489 40.57 -9.51 20.75
CA ASP A 489 39.23 -9.56 21.38
C ASP A 489 39.34 -9.64 22.92
N SER A 490 40.29 -10.41 23.44
CA SER A 490 40.50 -10.52 24.88
C SER A 490 41.07 -9.25 25.47
N ILE A 491 41.97 -8.55 24.76
CA ILE A 491 42.53 -7.24 25.15
C ILE A 491 41.39 -6.22 25.27
N LEU A 492 40.51 -6.14 24.24
CA LEU A 492 39.35 -5.27 24.25
C LEU A 492 38.41 -5.59 25.42
N ALA A 493 38.11 -6.87 25.65
CA ALA A 493 37.23 -7.29 26.74
C ALA A 493 37.79 -6.93 28.12
N VAL A 494 39.12 -7.05 28.35
CA VAL A 494 39.75 -6.62 29.60
C VAL A 494 39.69 -5.10 29.76
N GLN A 495 39.90 -4.33 28.70
CA GLN A 495 39.78 -2.88 28.73
C GLN A 495 38.34 -2.43 29.07
N GLU A 496 37.31 -3.10 28.53
CA GLU A 496 35.92 -2.85 28.89
C GLU A 496 35.63 -3.11 30.36
N VAL A 497 36.13 -4.24 30.92
CA VAL A 497 35.98 -4.55 32.35
C VAL A 497 36.64 -3.47 33.22
N ILE A 498 37.85 -3.03 32.88
CA ILE A 498 38.55 -1.96 33.62
C ILE A 498 37.73 -0.66 33.58
N ALA A 499 37.17 -0.31 32.42
CA ALA A 499 36.33 0.88 32.26
C ALA A 499 35.04 0.78 33.08
N GLU A 500 34.38 -0.38 33.10
CA GLU A 500 33.18 -0.63 33.91
C GLU A 500 33.50 -0.53 35.41
N CYS A 501 34.61 -1.12 35.89
CA CYS A 501 35.05 -0.98 37.25
C CYS A 501 35.26 0.49 37.64
N ALA A 502 35.94 1.26 36.78
CA ALA A 502 36.18 2.68 37.01
C ALA A 502 34.87 3.49 37.08
N CYS A 503 33.88 3.13 36.26
CA CYS A 503 32.56 3.76 36.26
C CYS A 503 31.84 3.51 37.60
N VAL A 504 31.83 2.27 38.09
CA VAL A 504 31.18 1.91 39.37
C VAL A 504 31.86 2.66 40.54
N TRP A 505 33.20 2.75 40.56
CA TRP A 505 33.94 3.51 41.57
C TRP A 505 33.62 5.00 41.55
N LYS A 506 33.52 5.62 40.37
CA LYS A 506 33.10 7.03 40.24
C LYS A 506 31.69 7.26 40.79
N GLN A 507 30.77 6.36 40.53
CA GLN A 507 29.39 6.46 41.04
C GLN A 507 29.34 6.32 42.58
N ARG A 508 30.13 5.41 43.15
CA ARG A 508 30.22 5.22 44.61
C ARG A 508 30.81 6.46 45.31
N ARG A 509 31.86 7.07 44.72
CA ARG A 509 32.46 8.31 45.24
C ARG A 509 31.47 9.47 45.22
N LYS A 510 30.67 9.61 44.17
CA LYS A 510 29.62 10.65 44.08
C LYS A 510 28.52 10.47 45.12
N LYS A 511 28.21 9.23 45.51
CA LYS A 511 27.21 8.95 46.57
C LYS A 511 27.77 9.08 47.98
N ALA A 512 29.06 9.06 48.14
CA ALA A 512 29.74 9.17 49.44
C ALA A 512 30.16 10.61 49.79
N THR A 513 29.99 11.56 48.89
CA THR A 513 30.20 13.00 49.14
C THR A 513 28.85 13.61 49.55
N PRO A 514 28.68 14.08 50.82
CA PRO A 514 27.42 14.62 51.33
C PRO A 514 26.98 15.91 50.65
#